data_48bf109f2898d476ee63dacbc6835824
#
_entry.id   48bf109f2898d476ee63dacbc6835824
#
_cell.length_a   1.000
_cell.length_b   1.000
_cell.length_c   1.000
_cell.angle_alpha   90.00
_cell.angle_beta   90.00
_cell.angle_gamma   90.00
#
_symmetry.space_group_name_H-M   'P 1'
#
loop_
_entity.id
_entity.type
_entity.pdbx_description
1 polymer ?
#
loop_
_entity_poly.entity_id
_entity_poly.type
_entity_poly.pdbx_seq_one_letter_code
_entity_poly.pdbx_strand_id
1 'polypeptide(L)'
;LRTLAAKAGFAPAATVDSHYPGLLAPASVAYLDGLVRFALPLITAHFGTGPVVPARARGNFSLVTTPPDALSPDQRVPHVDAADRMQFAGVHYLSDHPAGTGFFRHRATGYETIDADRLAVYRRHLDAELAASGPGRYVTGNHTHFEAIGAVEPRPDRLILYRAALLHSGLIAALPPHADDPSRGRLTGNLFLQCRTTA
;
A
#
# COMPACT_ATOMS: atom_id res chain seq x y z
N LEU A 1 6.72 -17.44 -8.26
CA LEU A 1 5.77 -16.63 -7.49
C LEU A 1 4.64 -16.10 -8.36
N ARG A 2 4.92 -15.46 -9.50
CA ARG A 2 3.91 -14.93 -10.44
C ARG A 2 2.89 -16.00 -10.84
N THR A 3 3.35 -17.21 -11.18
CA THR A 3 2.48 -18.34 -11.54
C THR A 3 1.59 -18.79 -10.37
N LEU A 4 2.11 -18.73 -9.13
CA LEU A 4 1.35 -19.05 -7.93
C LEU A 4 0.28 -17.99 -7.68
N ALA A 5 0.65 -16.71 -7.73
CA ALA A 5 -0.26 -15.60 -7.55
C ALA A 5 -1.35 -15.56 -8.63
N ALA A 6 -1.02 -15.87 -9.89
CA ALA A 6 -1.97 -15.93 -10.99
C ALA A 6 -3.06 -17.00 -10.84
N LYS A 7 -2.80 -18.03 -10.03
CA LYS A 7 -3.78 -19.11 -9.72
C LYS A 7 -4.62 -18.82 -8.47
N ALA A 8 -4.36 -17.72 -7.77
CA ALA A 8 -5.12 -17.35 -6.59
C ALA A 8 -6.55 -16.91 -6.97
N GLY A 9 -7.50 -17.19 -6.10
CA GLY A 9 -8.91 -16.79 -6.31
C GLY A 9 -9.09 -15.31 -6.03
N PHE A 10 -8.99 -14.45 -7.05
CA PHE A 10 -9.22 -13.02 -6.93
C PHE A 10 -10.71 -12.69 -6.80
N ALA A 11 -11.03 -11.81 -5.87
CA ALA A 11 -12.37 -11.28 -5.64
C ALA A 11 -12.31 -9.75 -5.45
N PRO A 12 -13.42 -9.01 -5.68
CA PRO A 12 -13.46 -7.58 -5.41
C PRO A 12 -13.04 -7.26 -3.97
N ALA A 13 -12.19 -6.26 -3.78
CA ALA A 13 -11.67 -5.89 -2.46
C ALA A 13 -12.78 -5.53 -1.45
N ALA A 14 -13.90 -4.99 -1.93
CA ALA A 14 -15.08 -4.70 -1.11
C ALA A 14 -15.68 -5.94 -0.43
N THR A 15 -15.49 -7.15 -0.97
CA THR A 15 -16.00 -8.39 -0.35
C THR A 15 -15.28 -8.76 0.95
N VAL A 16 -14.13 -8.15 1.22
CA VAL A 16 -13.32 -8.34 2.43
C VAL A 16 -13.14 -7.03 3.20
N ASP A 17 -14.07 -6.10 3.03
CA ASP A 17 -14.09 -4.78 3.69
C ASP A 17 -12.77 -4.00 3.51
N SER A 18 -12.24 -4.01 2.29
CA SER A 18 -11.02 -3.33 1.92
C SER A 18 -11.30 -2.19 0.95
N HIS A 19 -10.67 -1.02 1.19
CA HIS A 19 -10.72 0.14 0.28
C HIS A 19 -9.74 0.02 -0.91
N TYR A 20 -9.08 -1.12 -1.10
CA TYR A 20 -8.17 -1.30 -2.24
C TYR A 20 -8.93 -1.15 -3.58
N PRO A 21 -8.41 -0.39 -4.56
CA PRO A 21 -9.11 -0.12 -5.81
C PRO A 21 -8.95 -1.28 -6.82
N GLY A 22 -9.55 -2.42 -6.52
CA GLY A 22 -9.47 -3.57 -7.42
C GLY A 22 -9.77 -4.91 -6.77
N LEU A 23 -8.99 -5.93 -7.14
CA LEU A 23 -9.18 -7.30 -6.72
C LEU A 23 -8.10 -7.72 -5.71
N LEU A 24 -8.50 -8.55 -4.75
CA LEU A 24 -7.63 -9.17 -3.77
C LEU A 24 -7.76 -10.69 -3.82
N ALA A 25 -6.67 -11.39 -3.56
CA ALA A 25 -6.64 -12.83 -3.36
C ALA A 25 -5.79 -13.18 -2.13
N PRO A 26 -6.15 -14.21 -1.33
CA PRO A 26 -5.35 -14.62 -0.19
C PRO A 26 -3.94 -15.02 -0.61
N ALA A 27 -2.92 -14.54 0.10
CA ALA A 27 -1.56 -15.05 -0.03
C ALA A 27 -1.42 -16.39 0.71
N SER A 28 -0.62 -17.31 0.16
CA SER A 28 -0.35 -18.57 0.86
C SER A 28 0.50 -18.33 2.12
N VAL A 29 0.30 -19.17 3.13
CA VAL A 29 1.08 -19.10 4.39
C VAL A 29 2.58 -19.17 4.13
N ALA A 30 3.02 -20.07 3.25
CA ALA A 30 4.44 -20.23 2.93
C ALA A 30 5.05 -18.98 2.29
N TYR A 31 4.29 -18.28 1.42
CA TYR A 31 4.72 -17.01 0.83
C TYR A 31 4.84 -15.92 1.91
N LEU A 32 3.82 -15.81 2.77
CA LEU A 32 3.79 -14.82 3.83
C LEU A 32 4.91 -15.03 4.84
N ASP A 33 5.16 -16.27 5.25
CA ASP A 33 6.28 -16.63 6.14
C ASP A 33 7.64 -16.29 5.52
N GLY A 34 7.78 -16.47 4.21
CA GLY A 34 8.97 -16.06 3.47
C GLY A 34 9.20 -14.55 3.55
N LEU A 35 8.16 -13.74 3.32
CA LEU A 35 8.24 -12.29 3.42
C LEU A 35 8.55 -11.84 4.86
N VAL A 36 7.92 -12.45 5.87
CA VAL A 36 8.18 -12.12 7.28
C VAL A 36 9.63 -12.41 7.65
N ARG A 37 10.16 -13.59 7.33
CA ARG A 37 11.56 -13.94 7.60
C ARG A 37 12.55 -12.99 6.91
N PHE A 38 12.22 -12.52 5.71
CA PHE A 38 13.03 -11.54 5.00
C PHE A 38 12.95 -10.14 5.62
N ALA A 39 11.75 -9.70 6.04
CA ALA A 39 11.49 -8.36 6.55
C ALA A 39 12.07 -8.11 7.96
N LEU A 40 12.00 -9.08 8.87
CA LEU A 40 12.38 -8.90 10.28
C LEU A 40 13.82 -8.38 10.49
N PRO A 41 14.86 -8.96 9.87
CA PRO A 41 16.23 -8.43 10.03
C PRO A 41 16.38 -7.03 9.45
N LEU A 42 15.67 -6.70 8.36
CA LEU A 42 15.68 -5.36 7.77
C LEU A 42 14.99 -4.34 8.68
N ILE A 43 13.88 -4.71 9.32
CA ILE A 43 13.20 -3.85 10.29
C ILE A 43 14.12 -3.55 11.46
N THR A 44 14.73 -4.56 12.05
CA THR A 44 15.70 -4.40 13.15
C THR A 44 16.86 -3.50 12.76
N ALA A 45 17.43 -3.67 11.56
CA ALA A 45 18.63 -2.95 11.13
C ALA A 45 18.34 -1.49 10.71
N HIS A 46 17.18 -1.21 10.12
CA HIS A 46 16.98 0.06 9.39
C HIS A 46 15.84 0.94 9.93
N PHE A 47 15.00 0.45 10.84
CA PHE A 47 13.84 1.24 11.29
C PHE A 47 13.96 1.79 12.72
N GLY A 48 15.12 1.64 13.36
CA GLY A 48 15.37 2.16 14.71
C GLY A 48 14.49 1.54 15.79
N THR A 49 14.02 0.31 15.59
CA THR A 49 13.13 -0.38 16.54
C THR A 49 13.89 -1.18 17.59
N GLY A 50 15.18 -1.42 17.38
CA GLY A 50 15.89 -2.50 18.05
C GLY A 50 15.39 -3.88 17.56
N PRO A 51 15.77 -4.97 18.24
CA PRO A 51 15.33 -6.31 17.91
C PRO A 51 13.82 -6.45 18.03
N VAL A 52 13.18 -7.05 17.00
CA VAL A 52 11.73 -7.24 16.95
C VAL A 52 11.38 -8.67 16.61
N VAL A 53 10.20 -9.08 17.07
CA VAL A 53 9.55 -10.34 16.67
C VAL A 53 8.16 -10.07 16.07
N PRO A 54 7.66 -10.93 15.19
CA PRO A 54 6.34 -10.77 14.63
C PRO A 54 5.27 -11.04 15.69
N ALA A 55 4.29 -10.17 15.80
CA ALA A 55 3.09 -10.36 16.60
C ALA A 55 1.92 -10.84 15.74
N ARG A 56 1.78 -10.28 14.54
CA ARG A 56 0.76 -10.64 13.57
C ARG A 56 1.24 -10.34 12.15
N ALA A 57 0.99 -11.25 11.22
CA ALA A 57 1.23 -11.02 9.80
C ALA A 57 -0.05 -11.29 9.00
N ARG A 58 -0.32 -10.44 8.02
CA ARG A 58 -1.37 -10.60 7.01
C ARG A 58 -0.79 -10.28 5.65
N GLY A 59 -1.36 -10.87 4.61
CA GLY A 59 -0.95 -10.53 3.25
C GLY A 59 -1.95 -11.05 2.22
N ASN A 60 -1.90 -10.43 1.07
CA ASN A 60 -2.72 -10.78 -0.08
C ASN A 60 -1.94 -10.54 -1.38
N PHE A 61 -2.43 -11.11 -2.46
CA PHE A 61 -2.11 -10.65 -3.80
C PHE A 61 -3.15 -9.61 -4.22
N SER A 62 -2.75 -8.63 -5.01
CA SER A 62 -3.63 -7.57 -5.44
C SER A 62 -3.45 -7.20 -6.91
N LEU A 63 -4.57 -6.82 -7.55
CA LEU A 63 -4.65 -6.29 -8.90
C LEU A 63 -5.44 -4.98 -8.87
N VAL A 64 -4.87 -3.90 -9.39
CA VAL A 64 -5.58 -2.63 -9.55
C VAL A 64 -6.45 -2.73 -10.80
N THR A 65 -7.77 -2.62 -10.62
CA THR A 65 -8.73 -2.79 -11.73
C THR A 65 -9.82 -1.73 -11.76
N THR A 66 -9.97 -0.92 -10.71
CA THR A 66 -11.03 0.09 -10.64
C THR A 66 -10.77 1.23 -11.63
N PRO A 67 -11.68 1.54 -12.56
CA PRO A 67 -11.52 2.67 -13.46
C PRO A 67 -11.39 4.00 -12.68
N PRO A 68 -10.65 5.00 -13.21
CA PRO A 68 -10.42 6.27 -12.49
C PRO A 68 -11.68 7.01 -12.10
N ASP A 69 -12.74 6.94 -12.92
CA ASP A 69 -14.04 7.56 -12.70
C ASP A 69 -14.90 6.84 -11.65
N ALA A 70 -14.58 5.58 -11.35
CA ALA A 70 -15.26 4.75 -10.35
C ALA A 70 -14.56 4.77 -8.96
N LEU A 71 -13.45 5.50 -8.82
CA LEU A 71 -12.72 5.60 -7.56
C LEU A 71 -13.53 6.35 -6.50
N SER A 72 -13.58 5.83 -5.28
CA SER A 72 -14.06 6.56 -4.12
C SER A 72 -13.12 7.74 -3.79
N PRO A 73 -13.57 8.76 -3.03
CA PRO A 73 -12.72 9.88 -2.64
C PRO A 73 -11.40 9.44 -1.97
N ASP A 74 -11.45 8.49 -1.03
CA ASP A 74 -10.27 7.99 -0.33
C ASP A 74 -9.29 7.22 -1.25
N GLN A 75 -9.77 6.63 -2.34
CA GLN A 75 -8.92 5.92 -3.32
C GLN A 75 -8.16 6.87 -4.25
N ARG A 76 -8.48 8.17 -4.24
CA ARG A 76 -7.88 9.21 -5.10
C ARG A 76 -6.74 9.95 -4.43
N VAL A 77 -6.43 9.63 -3.18
CA VAL A 77 -5.43 10.32 -2.37
C VAL A 77 -4.45 9.33 -1.72
N PRO A 78 -3.25 9.78 -1.33
CA PRO A 78 -2.35 8.99 -0.51
C PRO A 78 -3.02 8.57 0.82
N HIS A 79 -2.72 7.37 1.27
CA HIS A 79 -3.27 6.77 2.48
C HIS A 79 -2.20 6.20 3.39
N VAL A 80 -2.59 5.78 4.56
CA VAL A 80 -1.81 4.98 5.50
C VAL A 80 -2.52 3.65 5.74
N ASP A 81 -1.78 2.57 5.93
CA ASP A 81 -2.36 1.26 6.21
C ASP A 81 -2.74 1.09 7.68
N ALA A 82 -2.04 1.79 8.57
CA ALA A 82 -2.32 1.81 10.01
C ALA A 82 -1.63 3.01 10.69
N ALA A 83 -2.20 3.45 11.80
CA ALA A 83 -1.63 4.50 12.64
C ALA A 83 -0.65 3.99 13.72
N ASP A 84 -0.31 2.71 13.70
CA ASP A 84 0.60 2.08 14.65
C ASP A 84 2.05 2.14 14.17
N ARG A 85 2.94 2.67 15.02
CA ARG A 85 4.37 2.82 14.72
C ARG A 85 5.12 1.50 14.60
N MET A 86 4.60 0.40 15.16
CA MET A 86 5.19 -0.94 15.10
C MET A 86 4.55 -1.82 14.03
N GLN A 87 3.69 -1.23 13.18
CA GLN A 87 3.19 -1.90 12.00
C GLN A 87 3.98 -1.47 10.76
N PHE A 88 4.39 -2.46 9.98
CA PHE A 88 5.13 -2.32 8.73
C PHE A 88 4.32 -2.85 7.58
N ALA A 89 4.47 -2.21 6.43
CA ALA A 89 3.87 -2.64 5.18
C ALA A 89 4.97 -3.00 4.18
N GLY A 90 4.67 -3.95 3.32
CA GLY A 90 5.54 -4.34 2.22
C GLY A 90 4.75 -4.51 0.93
N VAL A 91 5.32 -4.01 -0.17
CA VAL A 91 4.81 -4.25 -1.52
C VAL A 91 5.85 -5.00 -2.33
N HIS A 92 5.51 -6.21 -2.75
CA HIS A 92 6.34 -7.06 -3.60
C HIS A 92 5.78 -6.98 -5.03
N TYR A 93 6.53 -6.36 -5.93
CA TYR A 93 6.12 -6.24 -7.33
C TYR A 93 6.31 -7.57 -8.05
N LEU A 94 5.22 -8.12 -8.58
CA LEU A 94 5.17 -9.44 -9.23
C LEU A 94 4.93 -9.35 -10.76
N SER A 95 4.77 -8.15 -11.30
CA SER A 95 4.55 -7.91 -12.73
C SER A 95 5.49 -6.82 -13.26
N ASP A 96 5.61 -6.74 -14.58
CA ASP A 96 6.38 -5.70 -15.28
C ASP A 96 5.59 -4.39 -15.46
N HIS A 97 4.46 -4.24 -14.77
CA HIS A 97 3.63 -3.04 -14.87
C HIS A 97 4.38 -1.81 -14.35
N PRO A 98 4.38 -0.66 -15.07
CA PRO A 98 5.21 0.50 -14.76
C PRO A 98 4.78 1.30 -13.53
N ALA A 99 3.67 0.96 -12.89
CA ALA A 99 3.16 1.70 -11.74
C ALA A 99 3.89 1.30 -10.44
N GLY A 100 4.72 2.20 -9.95
CA GLY A 100 5.45 2.08 -8.69
C GLY A 100 4.64 2.49 -7.47
N THR A 101 5.35 2.86 -6.41
CA THR A 101 4.78 3.39 -5.16
C THR A 101 5.39 4.75 -4.86
N GLY A 102 4.53 5.75 -4.63
CA GLY A 102 4.91 7.10 -4.20
C GLY A 102 4.72 7.28 -2.70
N PHE A 103 5.54 8.14 -2.12
CA PHE A 103 5.47 8.59 -0.73
C PHE A 103 5.20 10.08 -0.68
N PHE A 104 4.45 10.52 0.33
CA PHE A 104 3.86 11.86 0.29
C PHE A 104 3.92 12.57 1.63
N ARG A 105 3.89 13.91 1.55
CA ARG A 105 3.64 14.83 2.65
C ARG A 105 2.28 15.50 2.44
N HIS A 106 1.43 15.50 3.45
CA HIS A 106 0.18 16.23 3.43
C HIS A 106 0.44 17.72 3.61
N ARG A 107 0.06 18.56 2.65
CA ARG A 107 0.43 19.99 2.61
C ARG A 107 -0.13 20.78 3.78
N ALA A 108 -1.40 20.57 4.14
CA ALA A 108 -2.06 21.36 5.19
C ALA A 108 -1.50 21.07 6.58
N THR A 109 -1.03 19.85 6.87
CA THR A 109 -0.49 19.49 8.19
C THR A 109 1.02 19.37 8.23
N GLY A 110 1.69 19.27 7.07
CA GLY A 110 3.12 18.95 6.97
C GLY A 110 3.46 17.50 7.33
N TYR A 111 2.46 16.63 7.53
CA TYR A 111 2.70 15.26 7.98
C TYR A 111 3.07 14.34 6.81
N GLU A 112 4.09 13.52 7.03
CA GLU A 112 4.48 12.41 6.17
C GLU A 112 4.00 11.07 6.75
N THR A 113 3.93 10.99 8.08
CA THR A 113 3.45 9.83 8.83
C THR A 113 2.24 10.20 9.66
N ILE A 114 1.25 9.33 9.68
CA ILE A 114 0.00 9.50 10.43
C ILE A 114 -0.06 8.39 11.49
N ASP A 115 0.46 8.70 12.66
CA ASP A 115 0.32 7.85 13.85
C ASP A 115 -0.96 8.20 14.63
N ALA A 116 -1.18 7.51 15.75
CA ALA A 116 -2.38 7.70 16.56
C ALA A 116 -2.57 9.15 17.04
N ASP A 117 -1.47 9.85 17.37
CA ASP A 117 -1.50 11.23 17.87
C ASP A 117 -1.89 12.24 16.77
N ARG A 118 -1.56 11.94 15.52
CA ARG A 118 -1.80 12.79 14.35
C ARG A 118 -3.11 12.49 13.62
N LEU A 119 -3.67 11.30 13.83
CA LEU A 119 -4.79 10.78 13.05
C LEU A 119 -6.01 11.71 13.07
N ALA A 120 -6.42 12.20 14.24
CA ALA A 120 -7.60 13.05 14.36
C ALA A 120 -7.45 14.40 13.64
N VAL A 121 -6.28 15.02 13.75
CA VAL A 121 -5.98 16.28 13.04
C VAL A 121 -5.93 16.05 11.54
N TYR A 122 -5.23 15.01 11.10
CA TYR A 122 -5.12 14.65 9.69
C TYR A 122 -6.49 14.38 9.05
N ARG A 123 -7.32 13.52 9.69
CA ARG A 123 -8.66 13.18 9.15
C ARG A 123 -9.55 14.40 9.00
N ARG A 124 -9.58 15.30 9.97
CA ARG A 124 -10.37 16.53 9.88
C ARG A 124 -10.00 17.38 8.66
N HIS A 125 -8.71 17.54 8.36
CA HIS A 125 -8.26 18.27 7.17
C HIS A 125 -8.62 17.51 5.90
N LEU A 126 -8.29 16.21 5.85
CA LEU A 126 -8.56 15.39 4.68
C LEU A 126 -10.05 15.32 4.33
N ASP A 127 -10.93 15.16 5.32
CA ASP A 127 -12.37 15.09 5.09
C ASP A 127 -12.92 16.41 4.50
N ALA A 128 -12.42 17.56 4.97
CA ALA A 128 -12.77 18.86 4.41
C ALA A 128 -12.24 19.02 2.96
N GLU A 129 -11.04 18.59 2.69
CA GLU A 129 -10.41 18.62 1.37
C GLU A 129 -11.14 17.71 0.37
N LEU A 130 -11.50 16.50 0.78
CA LEU A 130 -12.25 15.55 -0.03
C LEU A 130 -13.67 16.05 -0.32
N ALA A 131 -14.33 16.66 0.65
CA ALA A 131 -15.66 17.27 0.47
C ALA A 131 -15.64 18.43 -0.55
N ALA A 132 -14.54 19.19 -0.61
CA ALA A 132 -14.36 20.28 -1.56
C ALA A 132 -13.84 19.82 -2.94
N SER A 133 -13.38 18.57 -3.05
CA SER A 133 -12.78 18.03 -4.26
C SER A 133 -13.85 17.47 -5.22
N GLY A 134 -13.71 17.78 -6.51
CA GLY A 134 -14.51 17.19 -7.57
C GLY A 134 -14.08 15.77 -7.94
N PRO A 135 -14.53 15.25 -9.10
CA PRO A 135 -14.06 13.98 -9.65
C PRO A 135 -12.53 13.94 -9.73
N GLY A 136 -11.94 12.81 -9.38
CA GLY A 136 -10.50 12.66 -9.34
C GLY A 136 -10.00 11.43 -10.10
N ARG A 137 -8.69 11.25 -10.08
CA ARG A 137 -7.99 10.13 -10.69
C ARG A 137 -7.03 9.53 -9.67
N TYR A 138 -6.39 8.43 -10.03
CA TYR A 138 -5.26 7.92 -9.27
C TYR A 138 -4.16 8.98 -9.11
N VAL A 139 -3.47 8.93 -8.00
CA VAL A 139 -2.28 9.76 -7.78
C VAL A 139 -1.16 9.26 -8.70
N THR A 140 -0.50 10.19 -9.40
CA THR A 140 0.63 9.88 -10.29
C THR A 140 1.89 10.67 -9.94
N GLY A 141 1.83 11.55 -8.95
CA GLY A 141 2.90 12.42 -8.52
C GLY A 141 2.37 13.49 -7.56
N ASN A 142 2.81 14.73 -7.69
CA ASN A 142 2.27 15.83 -6.90
C ASN A 142 0.76 15.96 -7.05
N HIS A 143 0.11 16.22 -5.94
CA HIS A 143 -1.34 16.39 -5.84
C HIS A 143 -1.66 17.74 -5.20
N THR A 144 -2.89 18.25 -5.37
CA THR A 144 -3.30 19.55 -4.78
C THR A 144 -3.02 19.60 -3.29
N HIS A 145 -3.37 18.55 -2.56
CA HIS A 145 -3.25 18.47 -1.09
C HIS A 145 -2.00 17.70 -0.62
N PHE A 146 -1.24 17.09 -1.55
CA PHE A 146 -0.08 16.28 -1.21
C PHE A 146 1.13 16.62 -2.07
N GLU A 147 2.28 16.67 -1.42
CA GLU A 147 3.59 16.80 -2.05
C GLU A 147 4.22 15.41 -2.17
N ALA A 148 4.68 15.03 -3.35
CA ALA A 148 5.46 13.81 -3.53
C ALA A 148 6.88 14.03 -2.96
N ILE A 149 7.28 13.22 -1.99
CA ILE A 149 8.60 13.31 -1.32
C ILE A 149 9.54 12.19 -1.76
N GLY A 150 9.04 11.18 -2.46
CA GLY A 150 9.82 10.09 -2.99
C GLY A 150 8.97 9.10 -3.76
N ALA A 151 9.62 8.27 -4.55
CA ALA A 151 8.98 7.18 -5.27
C ALA A 151 9.93 6.00 -5.44
N VAL A 152 9.37 4.79 -5.51
CA VAL A 152 10.11 3.59 -5.87
C VAL A 152 9.53 3.03 -7.17
N GLU A 153 10.41 2.87 -8.15
CA GLU A 153 10.08 2.23 -9.41
C GLU A 153 9.76 0.75 -9.21
N PRO A 154 8.74 0.22 -9.88
CA PRO A 154 8.45 -1.20 -9.87
C PRO A 154 9.54 -1.95 -10.63
N ARG A 155 9.97 -3.05 -10.08
CA ARG A 155 10.80 -4.05 -10.78
C ARG A 155 10.34 -5.42 -10.34
N PRO A 156 10.23 -6.40 -11.22
CA PRO A 156 9.89 -7.77 -10.83
C PRO A 156 10.76 -8.27 -9.68
N ASP A 157 10.14 -8.94 -8.73
CA ASP A 157 10.75 -9.46 -7.49
C ASP A 157 11.36 -8.41 -6.54
N ARG A 158 11.12 -7.11 -6.77
CA ARG A 158 11.46 -6.07 -5.81
C ARG A 158 10.44 -6.04 -4.68
N LEU A 159 10.89 -6.19 -3.45
CA LEU A 159 10.13 -5.87 -2.24
C LEU A 159 10.53 -4.50 -1.72
N ILE A 160 9.55 -3.63 -1.49
CA ILE A 160 9.73 -2.40 -0.70
C ILE A 160 9.12 -2.63 0.68
N LEU A 161 9.75 -2.05 1.71
CA LEU A 161 9.32 -2.15 3.09
C LEU A 161 9.30 -0.76 3.70
N TYR A 162 8.20 -0.40 4.37
CA TYR A 162 8.01 0.91 4.99
C TYR A 162 7.10 0.81 6.22
N ARG A 163 7.06 1.87 7.04
CA ARG A 163 6.10 1.95 8.15
C ARG A 163 4.69 2.10 7.61
N ALA A 164 3.75 1.32 8.14
CA ALA A 164 2.34 1.36 7.71
C ALA A 164 1.69 2.74 7.91
N ALA A 165 2.25 3.56 8.81
CA ALA A 165 1.83 4.93 9.06
C ALA A 165 2.38 5.98 8.06
N LEU A 166 3.25 5.60 7.11
CA LEU A 166 3.78 6.50 6.09
C LEU A 166 2.74 6.73 4.99
N LEU A 167 2.47 7.99 4.65
CA LEU A 167 1.56 8.35 3.55
C LEU A 167 2.12 7.86 2.22
N HIS A 168 1.38 6.99 1.55
CA HIS A 168 1.79 6.37 0.29
C HIS A 168 0.62 6.12 -0.65
N SER A 169 0.93 5.88 -1.92
CA SER A 169 -0.04 5.46 -2.94
C SER A 169 0.64 4.71 -4.08
N GLY A 170 -0.10 3.83 -4.75
CA GLY A 170 0.32 3.34 -6.05
C GLY A 170 0.24 4.45 -7.10
N LEU A 171 1.28 4.60 -7.90
CA LEU A 171 1.37 5.64 -8.95
C LEU A 171 0.76 5.10 -10.26
N ILE A 172 -0.57 5.06 -10.34
CA ILE A 172 -1.30 4.43 -11.44
C ILE A 172 -1.61 5.47 -12.51
N ALA A 173 -0.79 5.57 -13.54
CA ALA A 173 -1.02 6.51 -14.65
C ALA A 173 -2.15 6.04 -15.58
N ALA A 174 -2.23 4.74 -15.83
CA ALA A 174 -3.27 4.11 -16.64
C ALA A 174 -3.46 2.66 -16.22
N LEU A 175 -4.65 2.13 -16.45
CA LEU A 175 -4.92 0.69 -16.34
C LEU A 175 -4.66 0.04 -17.70
N PRO A 176 -3.95 -1.10 -17.75
CA PRO A 176 -3.80 -1.84 -18.99
C PRO A 176 -5.12 -2.50 -19.41
N PRO A 177 -5.30 -2.80 -20.69
CA PRO A 177 -6.36 -3.70 -21.12
C PRO A 177 -6.26 -5.03 -20.35
N HIS A 178 -7.39 -5.55 -19.87
CA HIS A 178 -7.44 -6.75 -19.04
C HIS A 178 -6.63 -6.62 -17.74
N ALA A 179 -6.81 -5.50 -17.03
CA ALA A 179 -6.17 -5.25 -15.73
C ALA A 179 -6.51 -6.30 -14.65
N ASP A 180 -7.61 -7.04 -14.84
CA ASP A 180 -8.07 -8.17 -14.04
C ASP A 180 -7.31 -9.49 -14.31
N ASP A 181 -6.56 -9.56 -15.41
CA ASP A 181 -5.69 -10.70 -15.72
C ASP A 181 -4.34 -10.57 -14.95
N PRO A 182 -4.01 -11.49 -14.05
CA PRO A 182 -2.75 -11.45 -13.29
C PRO A 182 -1.48 -11.47 -14.16
N SER A 183 -1.58 -11.89 -15.42
CA SER A 183 -0.46 -11.88 -16.36
C SER A 183 -0.23 -10.52 -17.02
N ARG A 184 -1.21 -9.62 -16.97
CA ARG A 184 -1.23 -8.32 -17.67
C ARG A 184 -1.36 -7.13 -16.71
N GLY A 185 -2.10 -7.32 -15.62
CA GLY A 185 -2.38 -6.29 -14.63
C GLY A 185 -1.17 -5.96 -13.74
N ARG A 186 -1.34 -4.92 -12.92
CA ARG A 186 -0.39 -4.60 -11.86
C ARG A 186 -0.56 -5.59 -10.72
N LEU A 187 0.14 -6.71 -10.82
CA LEU A 187 0.14 -7.75 -9.78
C LEU A 187 1.17 -7.43 -8.70
N THR A 188 0.72 -7.35 -7.46
CA THR A 188 1.60 -7.20 -6.28
C THR A 188 1.24 -8.22 -5.19
N GLY A 189 2.24 -8.59 -4.40
CA GLY A 189 2.04 -9.25 -3.11
C GLY A 189 2.20 -8.23 -1.99
N ASN A 190 1.26 -8.19 -1.06
CA ASN A 190 1.27 -7.23 0.04
C ASN A 190 1.51 -7.94 1.37
N LEU A 191 2.33 -7.32 2.22
CA LEU A 191 2.60 -7.74 3.59
C LEU A 191 2.15 -6.63 4.55
N PHE A 192 1.40 -7.00 5.58
CA PHE A 192 1.09 -6.15 6.74
C PHE A 192 1.60 -6.87 7.98
N LEU A 193 2.68 -6.36 8.55
CA LEU A 193 3.42 -7.00 9.64
C LEU A 193 3.38 -6.14 10.90
N GLN A 194 2.66 -6.61 11.91
CA GLN A 194 2.70 -6.06 13.25
C GLN A 194 3.88 -6.68 14.00
N CYS A 195 4.77 -5.83 14.51
CA CYS A 195 5.90 -6.25 15.32
C CYS A 195 5.73 -5.84 16.79
N ARG A 196 6.50 -6.48 17.66
CA ARG A 196 6.75 -6.05 19.05
C ARG A 196 8.24 -6.15 19.34
N THR A 197 8.73 -5.26 20.18
CA THR A 197 10.11 -5.35 20.66
C THR A 197 10.32 -6.62 21.50
N THR A 198 11.48 -7.22 21.38
CA THR A 198 11.93 -8.19 22.40
C THR A 198 12.36 -7.40 23.62
N ALA A 199 11.82 -7.74 24.77
CA ALA A 199 12.25 -7.18 26.06
C ALA A 199 13.69 -7.53 26.34
#